data_b9a81d4911dac099841e6e61b76e1702
#
_entry.id   b9a81d4911dac099841e6e61b76e1702
#
_cell.length_a   1.000
_cell.length_b   1.000
_cell.length_c   1.000
_cell.angle_alpha   90.00
_cell.angle_beta   90.00
_cell.angle_gamma   90.00
#
_symmetry.space_group_name_H-M   'P 1'
#
loop_
_entity.id
_entity.type
_entity.pdbx_description
1 polymer ?
#
loop_
_entity_poly.entity_id
_entity_poly.type
_entity_poly.pdbx_seq_one_letter_code
_entity_poly.pdbx_strand_id
1 'polypeptide(L)'
;MFLQDFEMDAKLLELIQILIKMDNLNILFVGNSGCGKTSLISAIVRDYYDNMEYKENVMYINTLKDQGISYYRSEVKTFCQTSTNIPGKKKIIILDDLDVINEQSQQVFRNFIDKYSHNVHFIASCANTNKVIESIQSRMSTIKIKALHAGNLSKILKRICKIENIVVESEAEDFILSISNNSVRILINYLEKFKLLSKTITLDIAISVCTNISFRDFEKYTNICKNEKNLHNAIPILYKLFDKGYSVMDILDNYFLFVKITNNLTEDEKYKIIKLICKYITYFYNIHEDEIELALFTNNLISIFI
;
A
#
# COMPACT_ATOMS: atom_id res chain seq x y z
N MET A 1 -9.54 -9.80 13.92
CA MET A 1 -9.89 -8.57 13.21
C MET A 1 -11.06 -8.90 12.29
N PHE A 2 -12.19 -8.25 12.46
CA PHE A 2 -13.43 -8.41 11.70
C PHE A 2 -13.64 -7.18 10.82
N LEU A 3 -14.61 -7.21 9.90
CA LEU A 3 -14.90 -6.06 9.04
C LEU A 3 -15.24 -4.78 9.84
N GLN A 4 -15.85 -4.92 10.99
CA GLN A 4 -16.19 -3.80 11.88
C GLN A 4 -14.96 -3.09 12.50
N ASP A 5 -13.81 -3.76 12.49
CA ASP A 5 -12.56 -3.21 13.05
C ASP A 5 -11.82 -2.29 12.04
N PHE A 6 -12.29 -2.20 10.80
CA PHE A 6 -11.66 -1.40 9.77
C PHE A 6 -12.18 0.05 9.79
N GLU A 7 -11.26 0.99 9.88
CA GLU A 7 -11.53 2.43 9.77
C GLU A 7 -11.63 2.83 8.28
N MET A 8 -12.66 2.35 7.60
CA MET A 8 -12.90 2.57 6.16
C MET A 8 -14.16 3.40 5.95
N ASP A 9 -14.39 3.80 4.70
CA ASP A 9 -15.65 4.44 4.31
C ASP A 9 -16.85 3.52 4.59
N ALA A 10 -17.84 4.03 5.32
CA ALA A 10 -19.04 3.29 5.70
C ALA A 10 -19.76 2.68 4.48
N LYS A 11 -19.80 3.41 3.36
CA LYS A 11 -20.40 2.92 2.10
C LYS A 11 -19.67 1.70 1.55
N LEU A 12 -18.33 1.67 1.71
CA LEU A 12 -17.52 0.53 1.25
C LEU A 12 -17.78 -0.70 2.11
N LEU A 13 -17.86 -0.52 3.43
CA LEU A 13 -18.19 -1.62 4.35
C LEU A 13 -19.58 -2.17 4.09
N GLU A 14 -20.57 -1.31 3.87
CA GLU A 14 -21.93 -1.72 3.51
C GLU A 14 -21.95 -2.50 2.19
N LEU A 15 -21.25 -2.03 1.16
CA LEU A 15 -21.12 -2.74 -0.12
C LEU A 15 -20.55 -4.16 0.09
N ILE A 16 -19.49 -4.29 0.86
CA ILE A 16 -18.87 -5.60 1.15
C ILE A 16 -19.86 -6.52 1.88
N GLN A 17 -20.59 -5.99 2.87
CA GLN A 17 -21.60 -6.76 3.60
C GLN A 17 -22.74 -7.23 2.69
N ILE A 18 -23.18 -6.40 1.73
CA ILE A 18 -24.17 -6.78 0.72
C ILE A 18 -23.63 -7.91 -0.14
N LEU A 19 -22.38 -7.82 -0.63
CA LEU A 19 -21.78 -8.86 -1.46
C LEU A 19 -21.64 -10.20 -0.72
N ILE A 20 -21.32 -10.17 0.59
CA ILE A 20 -21.32 -11.37 1.45
C ILE A 20 -22.72 -11.98 1.54
N LYS A 21 -23.76 -11.16 1.78
CA LYS A 21 -25.14 -11.62 1.89
C LYS A 21 -25.69 -12.18 0.58
N MET A 22 -25.25 -11.61 -0.55
CA MET A 22 -25.65 -12.07 -1.89
C MET A 22 -24.89 -13.31 -2.38
N ASP A 23 -23.96 -13.85 -1.57
CA ASP A 23 -23.08 -14.96 -1.96
C ASP A 23 -22.34 -14.69 -3.29
N ASN A 24 -21.87 -13.46 -3.48
CA ASN A 24 -21.13 -13.03 -4.66
C ASN A 24 -19.82 -12.34 -4.28
N LEU A 25 -18.78 -13.15 -4.04
CA LEU A 25 -17.47 -12.69 -3.59
C LEU A 25 -16.39 -12.79 -4.68
N ASN A 26 -16.76 -12.62 -5.94
CA ASN A 26 -15.78 -12.44 -7.02
C ASN A 26 -15.33 -10.98 -7.04
N ILE A 27 -14.29 -10.66 -6.22
CA ILE A 27 -13.89 -9.28 -5.94
C ILE A 27 -12.41 -9.09 -6.27
N LEU A 28 -12.10 -8.00 -6.97
CA LEU A 28 -10.74 -7.51 -7.19
C LEU A 28 -10.52 -6.22 -6.39
N PHE A 29 -9.70 -6.30 -5.33
CA PHE A 29 -9.30 -5.14 -4.56
C PHE A 29 -8.10 -4.44 -5.19
N VAL A 30 -8.26 -3.15 -5.46
CA VAL A 30 -7.23 -2.29 -6.06
C VAL A 30 -6.82 -1.22 -5.07
N GLY A 31 -5.52 -1.08 -4.83
CA GLY A 31 -5.02 -0.02 -3.95
C GLY A 31 -3.52 -0.11 -3.69
N ASN A 32 -2.94 0.96 -3.20
CA ASN A 32 -1.51 1.04 -2.92
C ASN A 32 -1.04 -0.03 -1.92
N SER A 33 0.26 -0.34 -1.94
CA SER A 33 0.84 -1.22 -0.91
C SER A 33 0.63 -0.63 0.49
N GLY A 34 0.32 -1.49 1.47
CA GLY A 34 0.12 -1.08 2.86
C GLY A 34 -1.23 -0.44 3.20
N CYS A 35 -2.20 -0.37 2.26
CA CYS A 35 -3.54 0.14 2.55
C CYS A 35 -4.50 -0.86 3.20
N GLY A 36 -4.04 -2.09 3.49
CA GLY A 36 -4.82 -3.10 4.21
C GLY A 36 -5.60 -4.09 3.35
N LYS A 37 -5.32 -4.24 2.03
CA LYS A 37 -6.02 -5.19 1.12
C LYS A 37 -6.06 -6.61 1.66
N THR A 38 -4.90 -7.19 1.95
CA THR A 38 -4.78 -8.58 2.46
C THR A 38 -5.49 -8.78 3.78
N SER A 39 -5.39 -7.79 4.68
CA SER A 39 -6.10 -7.82 5.97
C SER A 39 -7.62 -7.78 5.79
N LEU A 40 -8.10 -6.97 4.84
CA LEU A 40 -9.52 -6.87 4.49
C LEU A 40 -10.04 -8.19 3.90
N ILE A 41 -9.29 -8.81 2.98
CA ILE A 41 -9.62 -10.13 2.42
C ILE A 41 -9.75 -11.15 3.55
N SER A 42 -8.80 -11.17 4.49
CA SER A 42 -8.86 -12.08 5.64
C SER A 42 -10.07 -11.85 6.56
N ALA A 43 -10.49 -10.60 6.71
CA ALA A 43 -11.70 -10.27 7.48
C ALA A 43 -12.98 -10.72 6.74
N ILE A 44 -13.06 -10.49 5.42
CA ILE A 44 -14.18 -10.94 4.58
C ILE A 44 -14.36 -12.46 4.68
N VAL A 45 -13.25 -13.22 4.61
CA VAL A 45 -13.29 -14.68 4.74
C VAL A 45 -13.84 -15.10 6.09
N ARG A 46 -13.42 -14.47 7.18
CA ARG A 46 -13.94 -14.77 8.53
C ARG A 46 -15.42 -14.47 8.66
N ASP A 47 -15.84 -13.32 8.16
CA ASP A 47 -17.24 -12.91 8.21
C ASP A 47 -18.11 -13.79 7.31
N TYR A 48 -17.57 -14.24 6.15
CA TYR A 48 -18.29 -15.14 5.25
C TYR A 48 -18.56 -16.51 5.88
N TYR A 49 -17.59 -17.08 6.60
CA TYR A 49 -17.74 -18.40 7.23
C TYR A 49 -18.27 -18.36 8.67
N ASP A 50 -18.66 -17.19 9.19
CA ASP A 50 -19.24 -17.02 10.52
C ASP A 50 -18.40 -17.67 11.64
N ASN A 51 -17.06 -17.54 11.57
CA ASN A 51 -16.08 -18.12 12.50
C ASN A 51 -16.03 -19.67 12.56
N MET A 52 -16.62 -20.37 11.61
CA MET A 52 -16.46 -21.82 11.51
C MET A 52 -15.02 -22.20 11.10
N GLU A 53 -14.62 -23.43 11.29
CA GLU A 53 -13.34 -23.92 10.76
C GLU A 53 -13.37 -23.97 9.22
N TYR A 54 -12.74 -22.98 8.58
CA TYR A 54 -12.77 -22.80 7.12
C TYR A 54 -11.44 -23.11 6.41
N LYS A 55 -10.39 -23.51 7.15
CA LYS A 55 -9.05 -23.68 6.59
C LYS A 55 -9.00 -24.58 5.35
N GLU A 56 -9.79 -25.64 5.33
CA GLU A 56 -9.87 -26.56 4.19
C GLU A 56 -10.66 -26.00 3.00
N ASN A 57 -11.49 -24.97 3.23
CA ASN A 57 -12.33 -24.34 2.23
C ASN A 57 -11.72 -23.07 1.63
N VAL A 58 -10.52 -22.68 2.07
CA VAL A 58 -9.82 -21.50 1.60
C VAL A 58 -8.43 -21.85 1.09
N MET A 59 -8.18 -21.53 -0.16
CA MET A 59 -6.86 -21.69 -0.77
C MET A 59 -6.21 -20.32 -0.96
N TYR A 60 -5.08 -20.11 -0.30
CA TYR A 60 -4.22 -18.95 -0.52
C TYR A 60 -3.18 -19.28 -1.59
N ILE A 61 -3.21 -18.53 -2.69
CA ILE A 61 -2.20 -18.62 -3.73
C ILE A 61 -1.19 -17.52 -3.49
N ASN A 62 0.01 -17.95 -3.10
CA ASN A 62 1.13 -17.02 -2.92
C ASN A 62 1.76 -16.75 -4.28
N THR A 63 1.49 -15.57 -4.82
CA THR A 63 1.96 -15.12 -6.13
C THR A 63 3.48 -14.87 -6.20
N LEU A 64 4.12 -14.67 -5.04
CA LEU A 64 5.57 -14.47 -4.93
C LEU A 64 6.36 -15.78 -5.05
N LYS A 65 5.71 -16.94 -4.82
CA LYS A 65 6.31 -18.24 -5.10
C LYS A 65 6.00 -18.60 -6.54
N ASP A 66 7.01 -18.64 -7.39
CA ASP A 66 6.86 -19.08 -8.79
C ASP A 66 6.56 -20.57 -8.83
N GLN A 67 5.30 -20.91 -8.63
CA GLN A 67 4.82 -22.30 -8.59
C GLN A 67 4.62 -22.89 -10.00
N GLY A 68 4.75 -22.05 -11.02
CA GLY A 68 4.56 -22.45 -12.43
C GLY A 68 3.11 -22.72 -12.83
N ILE A 69 2.85 -22.68 -14.12
CA ILE A 69 1.51 -22.86 -14.71
C ILE A 69 0.94 -24.26 -14.45
N SER A 70 1.80 -25.27 -14.35
CA SER A 70 1.41 -26.67 -14.08
C SER A 70 0.76 -26.82 -12.70
N TYR A 71 1.29 -26.18 -11.67
CA TYR A 71 0.71 -26.14 -10.34
C TYR A 71 -0.70 -25.55 -10.35
N TYR A 72 -0.88 -24.40 -11.00
CA TYR A 72 -2.20 -23.78 -11.10
C TYR A 72 -3.21 -24.68 -11.84
N ARG A 73 -2.77 -25.40 -12.85
CA ARG A 73 -3.66 -26.31 -13.60
C ARG A 73 -4.03 -27.59 -12.84
N SER A 74 -3.19 -28.09 -11.97
CA SER A 74 -3.44 -29.32 -11.19
C SER A 74 -4.09 -29.05 -9.85
N GLU A 75 -3.37 -28.38 -8.95
CA GLU A 75 -3.79 -28.19 -7.56
C GLU A 75 -5.04 -27.30 -7.44
N VAL A 76 -5.04 -26.15 -8.12
CA VAL A 76 -6.19 -25.22 -8.10
C VAL A 76 -7.42 -25.88 -8.74
N LYS A 77 -7.24 -26.63 -9.82
CA LYS A 77 -8.32 -27.37 -10.47
C LYS A 77 -8.94 -28.40 -9.51
N THR A 78 -8.11 -29.21 -8.84
CA THR A 78 -8.56 -30.20 -7.86
C THR A 78 -9.33 -29.52 -6.73
N PHE A 79 -8.82 -28.42 -6.20
CA PHE A 79 -9.52 -27.63 -5.18
C PHE A 79 -10.88 -27.12 -5.65
N CYS A 80 -10.99 -26.63 -6.88
CA CYS A 80 -12.26 -26.16 -7.46
C CYS A 80 -13.28 -27.28 -7.70
N GLN A 81 -12.83 -28.51 -7.94
CA GLN A 81 -13.69 -29.66 -8.24
C GLN A 81 -14.25 -30.32 -6.98
N THR A 82 -13.57 -30.19 -5.84
CA THR A 82 -14.04 -30.74 -4.58
C THR A 82 -15.13 -29.87 -3.95
N SER A 83 -16.15 -30.50 -3.36
CA SER A 83 -17.20 -29.77 -2.64
C SER A 83 -16.68 -29.13 -1.35
N THR A 84 -17.41 -28.16 -0.85
CA THR A 84 -17.17 -27.57 0.48
C THR A 84 -17.65 -28.49 1.58
N ASN A 85 -16.99 -28.45 2.74
CA ASN A 85 -17.39 -29.19 3.93
C ASN A 85 -18.45 -28.45 4.76
N ILE A 86 -18.74 -27.19 4.40
CA ILE A 86 -19.70 -26.32 5.11
C ILE A 86 -20.97 -26.16 4.26
N PRO A 87 -22.13 -26.66 4.71
CA PRO A 87 -23.37 -26.57 3.95
C PRO A 87 -23.76 -25.09 3.67
N GLY A 88 -24.17 -24.80 2.44
CA GLY A 88 -24.63 -23.46 2.04
C GLY A 88 -23.53 -22.41 1.85
N LYS A 89 -22.25 -22.79 1.98
CA LYS A 89 -21.11 -21.88 1.69
C LYS A 89 -20.29 -22.42 0.51
N LYS A 90 -19.69 -21.53 -0.26
CA LYS A 90 -18.75 -21.87 -1.34
C LYS A 90 -17.32 -21.87 -0.83
N LYS A 91 -16.41 -22.48 -1.57
CA LYS A 91 -14.98 -22.35 -1.33
C LYS A 91 -14.47 -21.01 -1.78
N ILE A 92 -13.33 -20.58 -1.23
CA ILE A 92 -12.71 -19.30 -1.60
C ILE A 92 -11.27 -19.54 -2.05
N ILE A 93 -10.92 -18.97 -3.20
CA ILE A 93 -9.54 -18.85 -3.67
C ILE A 93 -9.12 -17.38 -3.54
N ILE A 94 -7.99 -17.17 -2.89
CA ILE A 94 -7.40 -15.85 -2.68
C ILE A 94 -6.14 -15.72 -3.54
N LEU A 95 -6.14 -14.70 -4.40
CA LEU A 95 -5.04 -14.32 -5.28
C LEU A 95 -4.47 -12.98 -4.80
N ASP A 96 -3.54 -13.01 -3.85
CA ASP A 96 -2.93 -11.78 -3.34
C ASP A 96 -1.83 -11.31 -4.30
N ASP A 97 -1.78 -9.99 -4.59
CA ASP A 97 -0.87 -9.35 -5.53
C ASP A 97 -0.90 -9.96 -6.95
N LEU A 98 -2.10 -10.05 -7.54
CA LEU A 98 -2.35 -10.62 -8.88
C LEU A 98 -1.53 -9.95 -10.00
N ASP A 99 -1.12 -8.71 -9.83
CA ASP A 99 -0.29 -7.94 -10.76
C ASP A 99 1.17 -8.40 -10.82
N VAL A 100 1.60 -9.30 -9.96
CA VAL A 100 2.93 -9.95 -10.00
C VAL A 100 2.93 -11.19 -10.89
N ILE A 101 1.77 -11.83 -11.05
CA ILE A 101 1.61 -13.05 -11.85
C ILE A 101 1.69 -12.71 -13.36
N ASN A 102 2.40 -13.53 -14.13
CA ASN A 102 2.47 -13.38 -15.58
C ASN A 102 1.10 -13.59 -16.27
N GLU A 103 0.92 -13.02 -17.45
CA GLU A 103 -0.35 -13.04 -18.18
C GLU A 103 -0.83 -14.46 -18.50
N GLN A 104 0.07 -15.40 -18.78
CA GLN A 104 -0.29 -16.79 -19.09
C GLN A 104 -0.95 -17.48 -17.88
N SER A 105 -0.42 -17.24 -16.68
CA SER A 105 -1.02 -17.75 -15.44
C SER A 105 -2.34 -17.03 -15.11
N GLN A 106 -2.45 -15.75 -15.38
CA GLN A 106 -3.70 -15.01 -15.23
C GLN A 106 -4.80 -15.58 -16.16
N GLN A 107 -4.47 -16.00 -17.38
CA GLN A 107 -5.41 -16.68 -18.30
C GLN A 107 -5.93 -18.00 -17.73
N VAL A 108 -5.12 -18.74 -16.97
CA VAL A 108 -5.59 -19.96 -16.30
C VAL A 108 -6.64 -19.61 -15.25
N PHE A 109 -6.40 -18.58 -14.42
CA PHE A 109 -7.38 -18.12 -13.42
C PHE A 109 -8.66 -17.60 -14.06
N ARG A 110 -8.57 -16.84 -15.15
CA ARG A 110 -9.74 -16.44 -15.92
C ARG A 110 -10.62 -17.64 -16.29
N ASN A 111 -10.00 -18.73 -16.81
CA ASN A 111 -10.75 -19.93 -17.18
C ASN A 111 -11.38 -20.63 -15.95
N PHE A 112 -10.75 -20.56 -14.78
CA PHE A 112 -11.32 -21.09 -13.55
C PHE A 112 -12.48 -20.25 -13.03
N ILE A 113 -12.41 -18.94 -13.10
CA ILE A 113 -13.53 -18.05 -12.76
C ILE A 113 -14.74 -18.38 -13.62
N ASP A 114 -14.57 -18.53 -14.94
CA ASP A 114 -15.67 -18.87 -15.84
C ASP A 114 -16.29 -20.25 -15.53
N LYS A 115 -15.46 -21.23 -15.21
CA LYS A 115 -15.91 -22.62 -15.05
C LYS A 115 -16.46 -22.94 -13.67
N TYR A 116 -15.91 -22.33 -12.61
CA TYR A 116 -16.16 -22.75 -11.22
C TYR A 116 -16.81 -21.68 -10.33
N SER A 117 -17.24 -20.52 -10.88
CA SER A 117 -17.89 -19.46 -10.10
C SER A 117 -19.17 -19.89 -9.37
N HIS A 118 -19.76 -21.00 -9.76
CA HIS A 118 -20.92 -21.58 -9.07
C HIS A 118 -20.54 -22.28 -7.75
N ASN A 119 -19.32 -22.80 -7.62
CA ASN A 119 -18.82 -23.54 -6.45
C ASN A 119 -17.74 -22.80 -5.65
N VAL A 120 -17.05 -21.83 -6.28
CA VAL A 120 -15.86 -21.18 -5.73
C VAL A 120 -15.93 -19.68 -5.94
N HIS A 121 -15.63 -18.94 -4.91
CA HIS A 121 -15.40 -17.49 -4.99
C HIS A 121 -13.93 -17.19 -5.24
N PHE A 122 -13.66 -16.16 -6.03
CA PHE A 122 -12.32 -15.70 -6.33
C PHE A 122 -12.14 -14.29 -5.80
N ILE A 123 -11.30 -14.13 -4.78
CA ILE A 123 -10.96 -12.82 -4.22
C ILE A 123 -9.52 -12.51 -4.59
N ALA A 124 -9.30 -11.41 -5.26
CA ALA A 124 -7.97 -10.99 -5.68
C ALA A 124 -7.60 -9.61 -5.16
N SER A 125 -6.30 -9.34 -5.04
CA SER A 125 -5.78 -8.00 -4.81
C SER A 125 -4.75 -7.61 -5.86
N CYS A 126 -4.63 -6.33 -6.15
CA CYS A 126 -3.55 -5.78 -6.96
C CYS A 126 -3.21 -4.34 -6.54
N ALA A 127 -1.99 -3.90 -6.83
CA ALA A 127 -1.60 -2.50 -6.71
C ALA A 127 -1.81 -1.76 -8.03
N ASN A 128 -1.55 -2.42 -9.16
CA ASN A 128 -1.64 -1.84 -10.50
C ASN A 128 -2.59 -2.63 -11.39
N THR A 129 -3.72 -2.02 -11.72
CA THR A 129 -4.73 -2.63 -12.62
C THR A 129 -4.21 -2.87 -14.04
N ASN A 130 -3.27 -2.05 -14.54
CA ASN A 130 -2.74 -2.20 -15.89
C ASN A 130 -1.97 -3.52 -16.11
N LYS A 131 -1.51 -4.15 -15.03
CA LYS A 131 -0.84 -5.46 -15.05
C LYS A 131 -1.81 -6.63 -14.91
N VAL A 132 -3.10 -6.36 -14.71
CA VAL A 132 -4.15 -7.38 -14.64
C VAL A 132 -4.88 -7.41 -15.97
N ILE A 133 -5.01 -8.60 -16.58
CA ILE A 133 -5.69 -8.74 -17.87
C ILE A 133 -7.15 -8.29 -17.80
N GLU A 134 -7.62 -7.59 -18.82
CA GLU A 134 -8.99 -7.04 -18.87
C GLU A 134 -10.07 -8.12 -18.72
N SER A 135 -9.77 -9.32 -19.23
CA SER A 135 -10.68 -10.46 -19.13
C SER A 135 -10.92 -10.97 -17.71
N ILE A 136 -10.02 -10.72 -16.74
CA ILE A 136 -10.26 -10.94 -15.31
C ILE A 136 -11.03 -9.77 -14.72
N GLN A 137 -10.61 -8.53 -15.04
CA GLN A 137 -11.25 -7.34 -14.52
C GLN A 137 -12.76 -7.30 -14.84
N SER A 138 -13.16 -7.74 -16.05
CA SER A 138 -14.58 -7.79 -16.46
C SER A 138 -15.42 -8.85 -15.74
N ARG A 139 -14.79 -9.83 -15.07
CA ARG A 139 -15.45 -10.94 -14.37
C ARG A 139 -15.49 -10.77 -12.86
N MET A 140 -14.80 -9.78 -12.34
CA MET A 140 -14.71 -9.51 -10.91
C MET A 140 -15.23 -8.11 -10.60
N SER A 141 -15.88 -7.96 -9.46
CA SER A 141 -16.29 -6.65 -8.95
C SER A 141 -15.06 -5.88 -8.48
N THR A 142 -14.64 -4.87 -9.23
CA THR A 142 -13.45 -4.09 -8.88
C THR A 142 -13.77 -3.06 -7.80
N ILE A 143 -13.10 -3.16 -6.66
CA ILE A 143 -13.25 -2.27 -5.51
C ILE A 143 -11.93 -1.54 -5.26
N LYS A 144 -11.96 -0.19 -5.36
CA LYS A 144 -10.78 0.65 -5.10
C LYS A 144 -10.69 0.99 -3.61
N ILE A 145 -9.58 0.62 -2.98
CA ILE A 145 -9.25 0.97 -1.60
C ILE A 145 -8.34 2.20 -1.62
N LYS A 146 -8.84 3.30 -1.08
CA LYS A 146 -8.06 4.53 -0.93
C LYS A 146 -7.12 4.43 0.26
N ALA A 147 -6.01 5.18 0.20
CA ALA A 147 -5.17 5.39 1.38
C ALA A 147 -5.99 6.06 2.50
N LEU A 148 -5.72 5.67 3.74
CA LEU A 148 -6.43 6.23 4.88
C LEU A 148 -6.03 7.68 5.12
N HIS A 149 -7.00 8.49 5.52
CA HIS A 149 -6.74 9.85 5.98
C HIS A 149 -6.05 9.84 7.36
N ALA A 150 -5.30 10.91 7.68
CA ALA A 150 -4.58 11.04 8.94
C ALA A 150 -5.47 10.82 10.18
N GLY A 151 -6.73 11.27 10.14
CA GLY A 151 -7.68 11.06 11.23
C GLY A 151 -8.02 9.58 11.50
N ASN A 152 -8.11 8.76 10.45
CA ASN A 152 -8.35 7.32 10.60
C ASN A 152 -7.09 6.58 11.06
N LEU A 153 -5.90 7.04 10.63
CA LEU A 153 -4.63 6.51 11.13
C LEU A 153 -4.43 6.81 12.61
N SER A 154 -4.79 8.03 13.08
CA SER A 154 -4.75 8.37 14.51
C SER A 154 -5.66 7.46 15.36
N LYS A 155 -6.86 7.12 14.87
CA LYS A 155 -7.74 6.16 15.55
C LYS A 155 -7.09 4.77 15.63
N ILE A 156 -6.48 4.28 14.55
CA ILE A 156 -5.78 3.00 14.54
C ILE A 156 -4.59 3.03 15.51
N LEU A 157 -3.79 4.10 15.50
CA LEU A 157 -2.67 4.29 16.42
C LEU A 157 -3.16 4.20 17.88
N LYS A 158 -4.17 5.00 18.26
CA LYS A 158 -4.71 5.01 19.62
C LYS A 158 -5.27 3.66 20.05
N ARG A 159 -5.96 2.96 19.15
CA ARG A 159 -6.46 1.61 19.40
C ARG A 159 -5.34 0.62 19.68
N ILE A 160 -4.29 0.60 18.85
CA ILE A 160 -3.15 -0.29 19.04
C ILE A 160 -2.38 0.05 20.31
N CYS A 161 -2.10 1.34 20.56
CA CYS A 161 -1.41 1.79 21.76
C CYS A 161 -2.15 1.35 23.03
N LYS A 162 -3.49 1.42 23.02
CA LYS A 162 -4.32 0.97 24.16
C LYS A 162 -4.25 -0.54 24.37
N ILE A 163 -4.29 -1.35 23.30
CA ILE A 163 -4.25 -2.82 23.39
C ILE A 163 -2.85 -3.30 23.82
N GLU A 164 -1.81 -2.69 23.28
CA GLU A 164 -0.43 -3.11 23.49
C GLU A 164 0.26 -2.38 24.66
N ASN A 165 -0.48 -1.51 25.36
CA ASN A 165 0.02 -0.70 26.49
C ASN A 165 1.26 0.16 26.13
N ILE A 166 1.25 0.77 24.95
CA ILE A 166 2.31 1.69 24.49
C ILE A 166 1.89 3.11 24.87
N VAL A 167 2.74 3.82 25.61
CA VAL A 167 2.51 5.22 25.97
C VAL A 167 3.25 6.10 24.97
N VAL A 168 2.52 6.93 24.23
CA VAL A 168 3.04 7.87 23.22
C VAL A 168 2.61 9.28 23.59
N GLU A 169 3.55 10.23 23.61
CA GLU A 169 3.28 11.64 23.81
C GLU A 169 2.60 12.26 22.58
N SER A 170 1.82 13.33 22.76
CA SER A 170 1.06 13.96 21.68
C SER A 170 1.94 14.47 20.52
N GLU A 171 3.10 15.05 20.82
CA GLU A 171 4.05 15.52 19.79
C GLU A 171 4.66 14.35 19.01
N ALA A 172 4.96 13.25 19.71
CA ALA A 172 5.43 12.03 19.06
C ALA A 172 4.35 11.37 18.20
N GLU A 173 3.06 11.39 18.63
CA GLU A 173 1.93 10.91 17.83
C GLU A 173 1.85 11.63 16.50
N ASP A 174 1.86 12.97 16.50
CA ASP A 174 1.81 13.78 15.28
C ASP A 174 3.00 13.52 14.35
N PHE A 175 4.18 13.33 14.93
CA PHE A 175 5.37 13.00 14.18
C PHE A 175 5.27 11.61 13.50
N ILE A 176 4.86 10.58 14.25
CA ILE A 176 4.69 9.21 13.74
C ILE A 176 3.65 9.18 12.62
N LEU A 177 2.53 9.88 12.78
CA LEU A 177 1.50 9.98 11.76
C LEU A 177 2.04 10.65 10.49
N SER A 178 2.85 11.69 10.61
CA SER A 178 3.43 12.39 9.47
C SER A 178 4.42 11.53 8.67
N ILE A 179 5.22 10.72 9.37
CA ILE A 179 6.23 9.83 8.77
C ILE A 179 5.62 8.56 8.18
N SER A 180 4.47 8.11 8.70
CA SER A 180 3.82 6.91 8.20
C SER A 180 3.25 7.07 6.78
N ASN A 181 3.24 8.29 6.22
CA ASN A 181 2.87 8.58 4.83
C ASN A 181 1.53 7.94 4.41
N ASN A 182 0.54 7.97 5.30
CA ASN A 182 -0.77 7.35 5.13
C ASN A 182 -0.74 5.81 4.94
N SER A 183 0.36 5.15 5.29
CA SER A 183 0.50 3.70 5.24
C SER A 183 0.29 3.06 6.62
N VAL A 184 -0.74 2.24 6.74
CA VAL A 184 -1.02 1.47 7.97
C VAL A 184 0.13 0.50 8.29
N ARG A 185 0.75 -0.09 7.27
CA ARG A 185 1.88 -1.01 7.43
C ARG A 185 3.06 -0.33 8.11
N ILE A 186 3.44 0.87 7.65
CA ILE A 186 4.54 1.64 8.22
C ILE A 186 4.22 2.03 9.65
N LEU A 187 2.99 2.49 9.92
CA LEU A 187 2.53 2.84 11.25
C LEU A 187 2.66 1.65 12.22
N ILE A 188 2.16 0.48 11.84
CA ILE A 188 2.22 -0.73 12.67
C ILE A 188 3.68 -1.13 12.93
N ASN A 189 4.55 -1.11 11.91
CA ASN A 189 5.96 -1.44 12.07
C ASN A 189 6.66 -0.52 13.08
N TYR A 190 6.33 0.77 13.10
CA TYR A 190 6.86 1.69 14.10
C TYR A 190 6.33 1.40 15.49
N LEU A 191 5.03 1.15 15.62
CA LEU A 191 4.45 0.79 16.92
C LEU A 191 5.03 -0.52 17.47
N GLU A 192 5.32 -1.49 16.62
CA GLU A 192 6.00 -2.72 17.01
C GLU A 192 7.42 -2.45 17.53
N LYS A 193 8.20 -1.62 16.84
CA LYS A 193 9.53 -1.19 17.33
C LYS A 193 9.43 -0.46 18.69
N PHE A 194 8.45 0.42 18.84
CA PHE A 194 8.24 1.15 20.09
C PHE A 194 7.83 0.23 21.26
N LYS A 195 7.03 -0.79 20.99
CA LYS A 195 6.68 -1.81 21.97
C LYS A 195 7.91 -2.53 22.52
N LEU A 196 8.89 -2.86 21.65
CA LEU A 196 10.15 -3.51 22.04
C LEU A 196 11.00 -2.63 22.97
N LEU A 197 10.90 -1.31 22.86
CA LEU A 197 11.67 -0.39 23.71
C LEU A 197 11.12 -0.33 25.14
N SER A 198 9.86 -0.69 25.39
CA SER A 198 9.19 -0.71 26.71
C SER A 198 9.35 0.59 27.50
N LYS A 199 9.38 1.74 26.80
CA LYS A 199 9.52 3.09 27.38
C LYS A 199 8.41 4.00 26.89
N THR A 200 8.15 5.11 27.59
CA THR A 200 7.30 6.18 27.06
C THR A 200 7.96 6.78 25.82
N ILE A 201 7.21 6.87 24.75
CA ILE A 201 7.72 7.37 23.46
C ILE A 201 7.61 8.88 23.42
N THR A 202 8.76 9.52 23.59
CA THR A 202 8.95 10.96 23.42
C THR A 202 9.28 11.29 21.97
N LEU A 203 9.23 12.57 21.60
CA LEU A 203 9.57 13.01 20.24
C LEU A 203 11.00 12.61 19.85
N ASP A 204 11.98 12.71 20.76
CA ASP A 204 13.39 12.36 20.49
C ASP A 204 13.56 10.87 20.19
N ILE A 205 12.86 10.02 20.95
CA ILE A 205 12.86 8.58 20.71
C ILE A 205 12.22 8.27 19.36
N ALA A 206 11.09 8.92 19.05
CA ALA A 206 10.42 8.74 17.77
C ALA A 206 11.33 9.14 16.58
N ILE A 207 12.04 10.25 16.68
CA ILE A 207 12.99 10.71 15.65
C ILE A 207 14.16 9.74 15.48
N SER A 208 14.66 9.13 16.57
CA SER A 208 15.78 8.20 16.51
C SER A 208 15.43 6.82 15.91
N VAL A 209 14.18 6.38 16.09
CA VAL A 209 13.70 5.04 15.67
C VAL A 209 13.09 5.06 14.29
N CYS A 210 12.45 6.17 13.93
CA CYS A 210 11.77 6.30 12.64
C CYS A 210 12.78 6.63 11.53
N THR A 211 12.86 5.74 10.55
CA THR A 211 13.85 5.82 9.45
C THR A 211 13.30 6.35 8.13
N ASN A 212 12.00 6.60 8.01
CA ASN A 212 11.44 7.15 6.78
C ASN A 212 11.64 8.66 6.67
N ILE A 213 11.74 9.17 5.44
CA ILE A 213 11.81 10.61 5.18
C ILE A 213 10.42 11.21 5.40
N SER A 214 10.37 12.27 6.21
CA SER A 214 9.13 12.99 6.48
C SER A 214 8.68 13.81 5.26
N PHE A 215 7.41 13.69 4.88
CA PHE A 215 6.84 14.54 3.84
C PHE A 215 6.82 16.03 4.23
N ARG A 216 6.89 16.36 5.53
CA ARG A 216 7.05 17.73 6.00
C ARG A 216 8.37 18.37 5.54
N ASP A 217 9.44 17.58 5.46
CA ASP A 217 10.73 18.08 4.97
C ASP A 217 10.65 18.38 3.46
N PHE A 218 9.97 17.52 2.70
CA PHE A 218 9.71 17.77 1.28
C PHE A 218 8.74 18.92 1.03
N GLU A 219 7.75 19.11 1.90
CA GLU A 219 6.85 20.26 1.82
C GLU A 219 7.60 21.58 2.02
N LYS A 220 8.47 21.67 3.05
CA LYS A 220 9.35 22.82 3.27
C LYS A 220 10.27 23.06 2.08
N TYR A 221 10.91 22.00 1.58
CA TYR A 221 11.79 22.07 0.43
C TYR A 221 11.05 22.62 -0.81
N THR A 222 9.89 22.06 -1.13
CA THR A 222 9.09 22.47 -2.28
C THR A 222 8.61 23.92 -2.15
N ASN A 223 8.19 24.34 -0.94
CA ASN A 223 7.78 25.72 -0.69
C ASN A 223 8.93 26.71 -0.88
N ILE A 224 10.14 26.39 -0.45
CA ILE A 224 11.33 27.22 -0.70
C ILE A 224 11.63 27.31 -2.20
N CYS A 225 11.60 26.16 -2.91
CA CYS A 225 11.84 26.14 -4.34
C CYS A 225 10.80 26.94 -5.14
N LYS A 226 9.52 26.88 -4.73
CA LYS A 226 8.40 27.52 -5.44
C LYS A 226 8.29 29.01 -5.11
N ASN A 227 8.35 29.37 -3.83
CA ASN A 227 8.04 30.72 -3.35
C ASN A 227 9.29 31.62 -3.23
N GLU A 228 10.35 31.07 -2.63
CA GLU A 228 11.57 31.84 -2.38
C GLU A 228 12.54 31.81 -3.57
N LYS A 229 12.47 30.73 -4.38
CA LYS A 229 13.39 30.45 -5.51
C LYS A 229 14.86 30.53 -5.10
N ASN A 230 15.16 30.19 -3.85
CA ASN A 230 16.47 30.32 -3.25
C ASN A 230 17.17 28.98 -3.15
N LEU A 231 18.19 28.79 -3.97
CA LEU A 231 19.00 27.57 -4.01
C LEU A 231 19.73 27.31 -2.69
N HIS A 232 20.29 28.36 -2.08
CA HIS A 232 21.06 28.24 -0.84
C HIS A 232 20.23 27.76 0.36
N ASN A 233 18.92 28.05 0.38
CA ASN A 233 18.03 27.61 1.44
C ASN A 233 17.45 26.21 1.17
N ALA A 234 17.32 25.82 -0.09
CA ALA A 234 16.71 24.55 -0.49
C ALA A 234 17.69 23.37 -0.38
N ILE A 235 18.93 23.52 -0.87
CA ILE A 235 19.94 22.44 -0.90
C ILE A 235 20.20 21.85 0.49
N PRO A 236 20.39 22.63 1.56
CA PRO A 236 20.69 22.08 2.89
C PRO A 236 19.63 21.10 3.41
N ILE A 237 18.37 21.21 2.95
CA ILE A 237 17.31 20.29 3.36
C ILE A 237 17.58 18.89 2.78
N LEU A 238 17.93 18.80 1.51
CA LEU A 238 18.25 17.52 0.87
C LEU A 238 19.58 16.95 1.36
N TYR A 239 20.61 17.79 1.55
CA TYR A 239 21.91 17.35 2.08
C TYR A 239 21.78 16.81 3.49
N LYS A 240 20.93 17.41 4.34
CA LYS A 240 20.64 16.88 5.68
C LYS A 240 20.00 15.47 5.62
N LEU A 241 19.25 15.16 4.58
CA LEU A 241 18.72 13.81 4.37
C LEU A 241 19.84 12.87 3.92
N PHE A 242 20.68 13.31 3.00
CA PHE A 242 21.86 12.56 2.55
C PHE A 242 22.82 12.23 3.71
N ASP A 243 23.10 13.20 4.58
CA ASP A 243 23.91 13.03 5.79
C ASP A 243 23.32 12.02 6.79
N LYS A 244 21.99 11.82 6.76
CA LYS A 244 21.33 10.76 7.54
C LYS A 244 21.49 9.36 6.95
N GLY A 245 22.17 9.22 5.81
CA GLY A 245 22.49 7.96 5.15
C GLY A 245 21.47 7.52 4.08
N TYR A 246 20.57 8.40 3.62
CA TYR A 246 19.73 8.11 2.46
C TYR A 246 20.52 8.30 1.17
N SER A 247 20.35 7.38 0.22
CA SER A 247 20.92 7.54 -1.12
C SER A 247 20.20 8.66 -1.89
N VAL A 248 20.83 9.19 -2.94
CA VAL A 248 20.20 10.18 -3.82
C VAL A 248 18.94 9.60 -4.44
N MET A 249 19.00 8.32 -4.85
CA MET A 249 17.85 7.61 -5.40
C MET A 249 16.70 7.51 -4.40
N ASP A 250 16.98 7.13 -3.14
CA ASP A 250 15.95 7.06 -2.08
C ASP A 250 15.27 8.40 -1.85
N ILE A 251 16.05 9.49 -1.85
CA ILE A 251 15.53 10.85 -1.68
C ILE A 251 14.60 11.22 -2.84
N LEU A 252 15.01 10.96 -4.08
CA LEU A 252 14.21 11.26 -5.26
C LEU A 252 12.96 10.38 -5.36
N ASP A 253 13.03 9.10 -5.02
CA ASP A 253 11.88 8.21 -5.01
C ASP A 253 10.85 8.63 -3.95
N ASN A 254 11.30 8.99 -2.74
CA ASN A 254 10.40 9.52 -1.73
C ASN A 254 9.82 10.88 -2.11
N TYR A 255 10.61 11.73 -2.77
CA TYR A 255 10.12 13.01 -3.29
C TYR A 255 9.07 12.80 -4.40
N PHE A 256 9.26 11.82 -5.28
CA PHE A 256 8.25 11.42 -6.27
C PHE A 256 6.93 11.03 -5.60
N LEU A 257 6.98 10.20 -4.54
CA LEU A 257 5.78 9.82 -3.80
C LEU A 257 5.08 11.02 -3.16
N PHE A 258 5.85 11.97 -2.60
CA PHE A 258 5.33 13.22 -2.05
C PHE A 258 4.63 14.06 -3.13
N VAL A 259 5.28 14.31 -4.28
CA VAL A 259 4.72 15.10 -5.39
C VAL A 259 3.42 14.52 -5.90
N LYS A 260 3.29 13.20 -5.96
CA LYS A 260 2.08 12.50 -6.38
C LYS A 260 0.89 12.77 -5.46
N ILE A 261 1.12 12.92 -4.14
CA ILE A 261 0.07 12.98 -3.12
C ILE A 261 -0.24 14.44 -2.72
N THR A 262 0.73 15.36 -2.82
CA THR A 262 0.58 16.73 -2.33
C THR A 262 -0.51 17.51 -3.07
N ASN A 263 -1.23 18.37 -2.31
CA ASN A 263 -2.20 19.30 -2.85
C ASN A 263 -1.61 20.72 -3.10
N ASN A 264 -0.35 20.94 -2.72
CA ASN A 264 0.30 22.25 -2.81
C ASN A 264 0.80 22.60 -4.23
N LEU A 265 0.71 21.63 -5.14
CA LEU A 265 1.15 21.74 -6.53
C LEU A 265 -0.03 21.55 -7.48
N THR A 266 -0.04 22.32 -8.57
CA THR A 266 -0.97 22.12 -9.68
C THR A 266 -0.62 20.85 -10.45
N GLU A 267 -1.55 20.27 -11.20
CA GLU A 267 -1.30 19.06 -11.98
C GLU A 267 -0.21 19.25 -13.04
N ASP A 268 -0.13 20.43 -13.66
CA ASP A 268 0.94 20.78 -14.62
C ASP A 268 2.31 20.85 -13.95
N GLU A 269 2.38 21.43 -12.74
CA GLU A 269 3.63 21.47 -11.95
C GLU A 269 4.05 20.04 -11.58
N LYS A 270 3.14 19.21 -11.08
CA LYS A 270 3.41 17.81 -10.77
C LYS A 270 3.97 17.07 -11.96
N TYR A 271 3.35 17.23 -13.14
CA TYR A 271 3.80 16.56 -14.36
C TYR A 271 5.24 16.95 -14.74
N LYS A 272 5.56 18.25 -14.69
CA LYS A 272 6.92 18.75 -14.99
C LYS A 272 7.95 18.21 -13.99
N ILE A 273 7.62 18.21 -12.70
CA ILE A 273 8.49 17.70 -11.63
C ILE A 273 8.71 16.20 -11.78
N ILE A 274 7.66 15.41 -12.02
CA ILE A 274 7.77 13.97 -12.22
C ILE A 274 8.64 13.66 -13.45
N LYS A 275 8.47 14.39 -14.53
CA LYS A 275 9.32 14.25 -15.72
C LYS A 275 10.79 14.51 -15.41
N LEU A 276 11.08 15.53 -14.58
CA LEU A 276 12.43 15.83 -14.14
C LEU A 276 13.01 14.71 -13.27
N ILE A 277 12.25 14.21 -12.30
CA ILE A 277 12.66 13.08 -11.44
C ILE A 277 12.98 11.84 -12.27
N CYS A 278 12.10 11.46 -13.22
CA CYS A 278 12.32 10.31 -14.10
C CYS A 278 13.60 10.47 -14.93
N LYS A 279 13.93 11.70 -15.35
CA LYS A 279 15.19 11.98 -16.08
C LYS A 279 16.42 11.68 -15.21
N TYR A 280 16.43 12.11 -13.95
CA TYR A 280 17.53 11.83 -13.02
C TYR A 280 17.64 10.34 -12.70
N ILE A 281 16.53 9.67 -12.40
CA ILE A 281 16.50 8.22 -12.17
C ILE A 281 17.07 7.47 -13.36
N THR A 282 16.75 7.87 -14.61
CA THR A 282 17.29 7.25 -15.82
C THR A 282 18.81 7.42 -15.92
N TYR A 283 19.36 8.53 -15.48
CA TYR A 283 20.82 8.73 -15.48
C TYR A 283 21.51 7.77 -14.52
N PHE A 284 20.95 7.50 -13.34
CA PHE A 284 21.54 6.60 -12.34
C PHE A 284 21.59 5.12 -12.76
N TYR A 285 20.86 4.72 -13.78
CA TYR A 285 21.08 3.39 -14.40
C TYR A 285 22.41 3.26 -15.12
N ASN A 286 22.98 4.37 -15.59
CA ASN A 286 24.21 4.38 -16.38
C ASN A 286 25.40 5.02 -15.66
N ILE A 287 25.15 5.88 -14.68
CA ILE A 287 26.15 6.68 -13.95
C ILE A 287 25.91 6.44 -12.46
N HIS A 288 26.98 6.38 -11.69
CA HIS A 288 26.88 6.26 -10.23
C HIS A 288 26.28 7.54 -9.65
N GLU A 289 25.40 7.40 -8.66
CA GLU A 289 24.78 8.54 -7.98
C GLU A 289 25.79 9.28 -7.09
N ASP A 290 25.73 10.62 -7.10
CA ASP A 290 26.57 11.51 -6.30
C ASP A 290 25.73 12.61 -5.66
N GLU A 291 26.16 13.12 -4.50
CA GLU A 291 25.43 14.17 -3.77
C GLU A 291 25.25 15.47 -4.58
N ILE A 292 26.18 15.76 -5.52
CA ILE A 292 26.11 16.92 -6.40
C ILE A 292 24.84 16.93 -7.25
N GLU A 293 24.30 15.75 -7.54
CA GLU A 293 23.06 15.60 -8.31
C GLU A 293 21.86 16.18 -7.57
N LEU A 294 21.86 16.21 -6.24
CA LEU A 294 20.81 16.86 -5.45
C LEU A 294 20.82 18.39 -5.65
N ALA A 295 22.00 18.99 -5.77
CA ALA A 295 22.13 20.41 -6.05
C ALA A 295 21.69 20.75 -7.48
N LEU A 296 22.10 19.92 -8.46
CA LEU A 296 21.68 20.07 -9.86
C LEU A 296 20.18 19.85 -10.02
N PHE A 297 19.62 18.85 -9.35
CA PHE A 297 18.19 18.59 -9.31
C PHE A 297 17.43 19.81 -8.76
N THR A 298 17.90 20.37 -7.63
CA THR A 298 17.27 21.54 -7.00
C THR A 298 17.29 22.75 -7.93
N ASN A 299 18.39 23.01 -8.63
CA ASN A 299 18.49 24.10 -9.59
C ASN A 299 17.49 23.92 -10.75
N ASN A 300 17.41 22.72 -11.31
CA ASN A 300 16.45 22.40 -12.37
C ASN A 300 14.99 22.46 -11.88
N LEU A 301 14.74 22.09 -10.62
CA LEU A 301 13.42 22.19 -10.00
C LEU A 301 12.96 23.64 -9.85
N ILE A 302 13.84 24.52 -9.37
CA ILE A 302 13.55 25.97 -9.26
C ILE A 302 13.24 26.55 -10.65
N SER A 303 13.95 26.11 -11.68
CA SER A 303 13.71 26.55 -13.07
C SER A 303 12.33 26.17 -13.61
N ILE A 304 11.67 25.16 -13.06
CA ILE A 304 10.28 24.79 -13.41
C ILE A 304 9.27 25.82 -12.89
N PHE A 305 9.60 26.51 -11.79
CA PHE A 305 8.74 27.50 -11.15
C PHE A 305 9.02 28.95 -11.60
N ILE A 306 10.03 29.15 -12.43
CA ILE A 306 10.33 30.45 -13.08
C ILE A 306 9.55 30.56 -14.37
#